data_eb4d3f23efc1102179db10cc9efeb1b3
#
_entry.id   eb4d3f23efc1102179db10cc9efeb1b3
#
_cell.length_a   1.000
_cell.length_b   1.000
_cell.length_c   1.000
_cell.angle_alpha   90.00
_cell.angle_beta   90.00
_cell.angle_gamma   90.00
#
_symmetry.space_group_name_H-M   'P 1'
#
loop_
_entity.id
_entity.type
_entity.pdbx_description
1 polymer ?
#
loop_
_entity_poly.entity_id
_entity_poly.type
_entity_poly.pdbx_seq_one_letter_code
_entity_poly.pdbx_strand_id
1 'polypeptide(L)'
;MVLPTKRTLMIGIALRLACALVASCASACATSQAQSPSVELAQMYADDQSTRSTAQAAGFDWQARARQDHQRNLRVKSMLTACELSSGADFLYAAMVVQHGATPQDALLAHELAVIAANKGDERGPALAAKGLDRYLRRIGALQRFGTQSHQVNNGPVTLEPTSPDVPAALFSVMGVLVPSQVYGTILTRGKREQANEELARLAAEMHADSNFGDPAKVDWIAVSGRAFARFARMKALLAAGMVLTAEDFSRAAMLAQTASEPDDLLLAHDLAVAAAIEGDVQALPLAAQSMDKYLVRTDRPQRFGTAIMQSWPNPPSLHPVDPRAFDCVRTAFGVPTLEESTRKVAALTAGLAKP
;
A
#
# COMPACT_ATOMS: atom_id res chain seq x y z
N MET A 1 37.74 73.71 34.72
CA MET A 1 37.22 73.07 33.50
C MET A 1 38.33 72.15 33.02
N VAL A 2 38.24 70.85 33.35
CA VAL A 2 39.28 69.87 33.09
C VAL A 2 38.86 69.06 31.86
N LEU A 3 39.60 69.09 30.79
CA LEU A 3 39.39 68.30 29.56
C LEU A 3 39.75 66.84 29.81
N PRO A 4 38.90 65.86 29.38
CA PRO A 4 39.20 64.44 29.57
C PRO A 4 40.38 64.00 28.68
N THR A 5 41.26 63.23 29.27
CA THR A 5 42.52 62.77 28.64
C THR A 5 42.19 61.75 27.52
N LYS A 6 42.96 61.76 26.42
CA LYS A 6 42.83 60.89 25.25
C LYS A 6 42.78 59.39 25.53
N ARG A 7 43.13 58.93 26.73
CA ARG A 7 43.06 57.53 27.15
C ARG A 7 41.62 57.01 27.39
N THR A 8 40.69 57.86 27.83
CA THR A 8 39.31 57.48 28.12
C THR A 8 38.50 57.33 26.84
N LEU A 9 38.89 58.00 25.75
CA LEU A 9 38.17 57.86 24.45
C LEU A 9 38.51 56.57 23.70
N MET A 10 39.76 56.06 23.85
CA MET A 10 40.17 54.79 23.19
C MET A 10 39.55 53.57 23.81
N ILE A 11 39.24 53.52 25.11
CA ILE A 11 38.61 52.41 25.80
C ILE A 11 37.14 52.35 25.42
N GLY A 12 36.44 53.46 25.20
CA GLY A 12 35.04 53.50 24.79
C GLY A 12 34.81 53.00 23.35
N ILE A 13 35.77 53.20 22.45
CA ILE A 13 35.69 52.75 21.05
C ILE A 13 35.98 51.24 20.96
N ALA A 14 36.95 50.70 21.72
CA ALA A 14 37.27 49.28 21.74
C ALA A 14 36.13 48.44 22.32
N LEU A 15 35.42 48.96 23.34
CA LEU A 15 34.28 48.25 23.96
C LEU A 15 33.03 48.22 23.05
N ARG A 16 32.82 49.27 22.23
CA ARG A 16 31.70 49.30 21.27
C ARG A 16 31.96 48.40 20.04
N LEU A 17 33.20 48.27 19.60
CA LEU A 17 33.57 47.32 18.52
C LEU A 17 33.48 45.85 18.97
N ALA A 18 33.83 45.54 20.22
CA ALA A 18 33.69 44.19 20.76
C ALA A 18 32.22 43.72 20.89
N CYS A 19 31.32 44.63 21.31
CA CYS A 19 29.87 44.33 21.36
C CYS A 19 29.23 44.18 19.96
N ALA A 20 29.71 44.91 18.94
CA ALA A 20 29.21 44.77 17.57
C ALA A 20 29.62 43.43 16.91
N LEU A 21 30.83 42.92 17.22
CA LEU A 21 31.29 41.62 16.72
C LEU A 21 30.60 40.44 17.38
N VAL A 22 30.21 40.52 18.66
CA VAL A 22 29.47 39.47 19.35
C VAL A 22 28.01 39.45 18.88
N ALA A 23 27.41 40.60 18.57
CA ALA A 23 26.03 40.63 17.99
C ALA A 23 25.99 40.11 16.56
N SER A 24 27.05 40.18 15.76
CA SER A 24 27.09 39.62 14.40
C SER A 24 27.32 38.12 14.36
N CYS A 25 27.92 37.50 15.37
CA CYS A 25 28.05 36.05 15.47
C CYS A 25 26.79 35.37 16.00
N ALA A 26 25.90 36.07 16.71
CA ALA A 26 24.66 35.52 17.20
C ALA A 26 23.55 35.41 16.11
N SER A 27 23.69 36.15 14.98
CA SER A 27 22.74 36.10 13.87
C SER A 27 23.04 35.02 12.82
N ALA A 28 24.11 34.25 12.94
CA ALA A 28 24.49 33.21 11.99
C ALA A 28 24.12 31.79 12.45
N CYS A 29 23.55 31.62 13.64
CA CYS A 29 22.82 30.41 14.02
C CYS A 29 21.34 30.58 13.66
N ALA A 30 21.03 30.76 12.36
CA ALA A 30 19.72 30.41 11.85
C ALA A 30 19.60 28.90 12.09
N THR A 31 18.91 28.53 13.15
CA THR A 31 18.39 27.17 13.31
C THR A 31 17.63 26.89 12.03
N SER A 32 18.20 26.08 11.14
CA SER A 32 17.45 25.44 10.08
C SER A 32 16.28 24.75 10.78
N GLN A 33 15.10 25.41 10.82
CA GLN A 33 13.89 24.75 11.27
C GLN A 33 13.72 23.56 10.35
N ALA A 34 13.87 22.35 10.90
CA ALA A 34 13.63 21.13 10.15
C ALA A 34 12.22 21.25 9.54
N GLN A 35 12.13 21.18 8.22
CA GLN A 35 10.85 21.17 7.54
C GLN A 35 9.99 20.05 8.12
N SER A 36 8.66 20.27 8.27
CA SER A 36 7.80 19.17 8.65
C SER A 36 7.84 18.05 7.59
N PRO A 37 7.70 16.79 7.98
CA PRO A 37 7.73 15.66 7.05
C PRO A 37 6.77 15.84 5.86
N SER A 38 5.58 16.39 6.08
CA SER A 38 4.60 16.67 5.02
C SER A 38 5.10 17.71 4.01
N VAL A 39 5.78 18.78 4.46
CA VAL A 39 6.35 19.79 3.56
C VAL A 39 7.52 19.20 2.76
N GLU A 40 8.37 18.41 3.38
CA GLU A 40 9.47 17.72 2.72
C GLU A 40 8.97 16.75 1.65
N LEU A 41 7.93 15.96 1.95
CA LEU A 41 7.29 15.03 0.99
C LEU A 41 6.66 15.78 -0.20
N ALA A 42 5.96 16.88 0.05
CA ALA A 42 5.39 17.72 -0.99
C ALA A 42 6.46 18.26 -1.94
N GLN A 43 7.61 18.70 -1.39
CA GLN A 43 8.74 19.17 -2.18
C GLN A 43 9.36 18.03 -2.99
N MET A 44 9.62 16.86 -2.38
CA MET A 44 10.15 15.69 -3.09
C MET A 44 9.25 15.27 -4.25
N TYR A 45 7.92 15.31 -4.05
CA TYR A 45 6.95 15.04 -5.11
C TYR A 45 7.03 16.09 -6.23
N ALA A 46 7.06 17.38 -5.89
CA ALA A 46 7.15 18.44 -6.88
C ALA A 46 8.44 18.33 -7.72
N ASP A 47 9.57 18.04 -7.09
CA ASP A 47 10.86 17.84 -7.75
C ASP A 47 10.84 16.59 -8.66
N ASP A 48 10.20 15.51 -8.21
CA ASP A 48 10.00 14.30 -9.02
C ASP A 48 9.21 14.62 -10.29
N GLN A 49 8.08 15.30 -10.18
CA GLN A 49 7.23 15.65 -11.32
C GLN A 49 7.92 16.64 -12.28
N SER A 50 8.62 17.64 -11.76
CA SER A 50 9.38 18.60 -12.55
C SER A 50 10.48 17.90 -13.38
N THR A 51 11.24 17.00 -12.75
CA THR A 51 12.29 16.24 -13.43
C THR A 51 11.71 15.35 -14.55
N ARG A 52 10.49 14.85 -14.39
CA ARG A 52 9.81 13.98 -15.41
C ARG A 52 9.30 14.77 -16.59
N SER A 53 8.80 15.97 -16.38
CA SER A 53 8.35 16.83 -17.48
C SER A 53 9.46 17.21 -18.45
N THR A 54 10.72 17.22 -17.98
CA THR A 54 11.90 17.54 -18.79
C THR A 54 12.62 16.31 -19.37
N ALA A 55 12.20 15.10 -19.03
CA ALA A 55 12.88 13.85 -19.40
C ALA A 55 12.93 13.56 -20.91
N GLN A 56 12.13 14.25 -21.73
CA GLN A 56 12.14 14.14 -23.20
C GLN A 56 13.18 15.06 -23.87
N ALA A 57 13.83 15.94 -23.11
CA ALA A 57 14.84 16.85 -23.65
C ALA A 57 16.09 16.09 -24.12
N ALA A 58 16.66 16.51 -25.24
CA ALA A 58 17.92 15.97 -25.72
C ALA A 58 19.04 16.21 -24.67
N GLY A 59 19.84 15.18 -24.37
CA GLY A 59 20.90 15.26 -23.38
C GLY A 59 20.46 15.08 -21.93
N PHE A 60 19.25 14.59 -21.68
CA PHE A 60 18.76 14.32 -20.33
C PHE A 60 19.65 13.28 -19.61
N ASP A 61 20.14 13.65 -18.40
CA ASP A 61 21.01 12.76 -17.59
C ASP A 61 20.18 11.75 -16.80
N TRP A 62 19.95 10.59 -17.42
CA TRP A 62 19.25 9.47 -16.83
C TRP A 62 19.94 8.90 -15.58
N GLN A 63 21.29 9.00 -15.51
CA GLN A 63 22.03 8.50 -14.34
C GLN A 63 21.86 9.43 -13.15
N ALA A 64 21.94 10.74 -13.37
CA ALA A 64 21.67 11.73 -12.31
C ALA A 64 20.25 11.56 -11.78
N ARG A 65 19.27 11.36 -12.67
CA ARG A 65 17.90 11.09 -12.28
C ARG A 65 17.77 9.82 -11.43
N ALA A 66 18.36 8.72 -11.86
CA ALA A 66 18.32 7.46 -11.11
C ALA A 66 18.92 7.61 -9.70
N ARG A 67 20.00 8.39 -9.55
CA ARG A 67 20.58 8.73 -8.23
C ARG A 67 19.61 9.53 -7.38
N GLN A 68 18.95 10.54 -7.94
CA GLN A 68 17.94 11.34 -7.23
C GLN A 68 16.73 10.52 -6.80
N ASP A 69 16.21 9.68 -7.70
CA ASP A 69 15.09 8.75 -7.40
C ASP A 69 15.47 7.81 -6.25
N HIS A 70 16.69 7.29 -6.26
CA HIS A 70 17.20 6.45 -5.18
C HIS A 70 17.29 7.18 -3.85
N GLN A 71 17.81 8.42 -3.81
CA GLN A 71 17.91 9.21 -2.58
C GLN A 71 16.53 9.55 -2.02
N ARG A 72 15.59 9.99 -2.86
CA ARG A 72 14.20 10.25 -2.45
C ARG A 72 13.53 8.98 -1.90
N ASN A 73 13.74 7.83 -2.53
CA ASN A 73 13.21 6.54 -2.07
C ASN A 73 13.75 6.17 -0.68
N LEU A 74 15.07 6.34 -0.44
CA LEU A 74 15.67 6.11 0.87
C LEU A 74 15.09 7.04 1.93
N ARG A 75 14.88 8.33 1.61
CA ARG A 75 14.32 9.29 2.56
C ARG A 75 12.86 8.94 2.92
N VAL A 76 12.02 8.58 1.95
CA VAL A 76 10.65 8.12 2.23
C VAL A 76 10.65 6.88 3.13
N LYS A 77 11.53 5.92 2.88
CA LYS A 77 11.66 4.72 3.74
C LYS A 77 12.09 5.07 5.17
N SER A 78 12.97 6.07 5.34
CA SER A 78 13.32 6.59 6.67
C SER A 78 12.10 7.19 7.38
N MET A 79 11.30 7.99 6.68
CA MET A 79 10.06 8.56 7.23
C MET A 79 9.04 7.47 7.61
N LEU A 80 8.91 6.41 6.80
CA LEU A 80 8.07 5.27 7.11
C LEU A 80 8.56 4.49 8.33
N THR A 81 9.88 4.34 8.50
CA THR A 81 10.46 3.70 9.70
C THR A 81 10.14 4.52 10.96
N ALA A 82 10.16 5.84 10.87
CA ALA A 82 9.83 6.75 11.96
C ALA A 82 8.31 7.01 12.12
N CYS A 83 7.46 6.43 11.26
CA CYS A 83 6.01 6.65 11.21
C CYS A 83 5.62 8.15 11.13
N GLU A 84 6.34 8.91 10.32
CA GLU A 84 6.16 10.36 10.18
C GLU A 84 5.01 10.77 9.24
N LEU A 85 4.41 9.84 8.49
CA LEU A 85 3.32 10.10 7.55
C LEU A 85 1.97 10.06 8.27
N SER A 86 1.09 11.04 8.01
CA SER A 86 -0.19 11.15 8.69
C SER A 86 -1.40 11.38 7.76
N SER A 87 -1.28 12.25 6.77
CA SER A 87 -2.38 12.62 5.87
C SER A 87 -2.44 11.75 4.62
N GLY A 88 -3.61 11.73 3.94
CA GLY A 88 -3.75 11.06 2.63
C GLY A 88 -2.74 11.58 1.61
N ALA A 89 -2.48 12.91 1.61
CA ALA A 89 -1.50 13.52 0.74
C ALA A 89 -0.07 13.05 1.03
N ASP A 90 0.32 12.88 2.31
CA ASP A 90 1.64 12.34 2.66
C ASP A 90 1.84 10.94 2.06
N PHE A 91 0.86 10.07 2.26
CA PHE A 91 0.91 8.70 1.72
C PHE A 91 0.91 8.69 0.19
N LEU A 92 0.15 9.58 -0.46
CA LEU A 92 0.16 9.69 -1.91
C LEU A 92 1.53 10.15 -2.43
N TYR A 93 2.11 11.22 -1.86
CA TYR A 93 3.41 11.73 -2.30
C TYR A 93 4.51 10.70 -2.07
N ALA A 94 4.49 10.01 -0.94
CA ALA A 94 5.37 8.89 -0.67
C ALA A 94 5.22 7.77 -1.72
N ALA A 95 3.99 7.37 -2.05
CA ALA A 95 3.71 6.39 -3.09
C ALA A 95 4.24 6.82 -4.47
N MET A 96 4.04 8.10 -4.83
CA MET A 96 4.53 8.67 -6.09
C MET A 96 6.06 8.65 -6.18
N VAL A 97 6.76 8.84 -5.08
CA VAL A 97 8.22 8.77 -5.03
C VAL A 97 8.70 7.32 -5.12
N VAL A 98 8.17 6.42 -4.27
CA VAL A 98 8.69 5.05 -4.18
C VAL A 98 8.34 4.18 -5.39
N GLN A 99 7.28 4.50 -6.16
CA GLN A 99 6.95 3.77 -7.38
C GLN A 99 8.08 3.74 -8.42
N HIS A 100 9.01 4.70 -8.32
CA HIS A 100 10.18 4.80 -9.20
C HIS A 100 11.39 4.02 -8.70
N GLY A 101 11.28 3.38 -7.53
CA GLY A 101 12.29 2.46 -7.03
C GLY A 101 12.52 1.28 -7.98
N ALA A 102 13.71 0.67 -7.88
CA ALA A 102 14.15 -0.34 -8.84
C ALA A 102 13.59 -1.74 -8.56
N THR A 103 13.16 -2.03 -7.33
CA THR A 103 12.78 -3.38 -6.91
C THR A 103 11.27 -3.65 -7.05
N PRO A 104 10.84 -4.92 -7.18
CA PRO A 104 9.42 -5.26 -7.10
C PRO A 104 8.78 -4.77 -5.80
N GLN A 105 9.51 -4.85 -4.68
CA GLN A 105 9.04 -4.43 -3.37
C GLN A 105 8.79 -2.90 -3.28
N ASP A 106 9.54 -2.10 -4.02
CA ASP A 106 9.25 -0.65 -4.12
C ASP A 106 7.90 -0.41 -4.80
N ALA A 107 7.59 -1.19 -5.83
CA ALA A 107 6.30 -1.10 -6.52
C ALA A 107 5.13 -1.58 -5.63
N LEU A 108 5.34 -2.66 -4.86
CA LEU A 108 4.35 -3.14 -3.90
C LEU A 108 4.15 -2.13 -2.77
N LEU A 109 5.23 -1.54 -2.24
CA LEU A 109 5.13 -0.46 -1.24
C LEU A 109 4.37 0.75 -1.80
N ALA A 110 4.59 1.13 -3.07
CA ALA A 110 3.83 2.20 -3.70
C ALA A 110 2.34 1.88 -3.78
N HIS A 111 1.98 0.64 -4.07
CA HIS A 111 0.59 0.17 -4.02
C HIS A 111 0.01 0.30 -2.61
N GLU A 112 0.70 -0.23 -1.59
CA GLU A 112 0.28 -0.19 -0.19
C GLU A 112 0.02 1.25 0.28
N LEU A 113 0.96 2.16 0.01
CA LEU A 113 0.85 3.59 0.37
C LEU A 113 -0.30 4.28 -0.37
N ALA A 114 -0.52 3.95 -1.65
CA ALA A 114 -1.61 4.51 -2.44
C ALA A 114 -2.99 4.03 -1.95
N VAL A 115 -3.11 2.77 -1.49
CA VAL A 115 -4.32 2.26 -0.82
C VAL A 115 -4.60 3.04 0.46
N ILE A 116 -3.57 3.31 1.28
CA ILE A 116 -3.72 4.12 2.49
C ILE A 116 -4.13 5.55 2.13
N ALA A 117 -3.54 6.15 1.10
CA ALA A 117 -3.89 7.49 0.62
C ALA A 117 -5.38 7.56 0.21
N ALA A 118 -5.85 6.59 -0.57
CA ALA A 118 -7.25 6.47 -0.98
C ALA A 118 -8.19 6.37 0.22
N ASN A 119 -7.87 5.48 1.17
CA ASN A 119 -8.66 5.29 2.38
C ASN A 119 -8.69 6.54 3.29
N LYS A 120 -7.66 7.41 3.19
CA LYS A 120 -7.60 8.71 3.85
C LYS A 120 -8.21 9.85 3.01
N GLY A 121 -8.90 9.55 1.91
CA GLY A 121 -9.66 10.49 1.09
C GLY A 121 -8.88 11.18 -0.03
N ASP A 122 -7.67 10.74 -0.38
CA ASP A 122 -6.99 11.27 -1.58
C ASP A 122 -7.52 10.58 -2.85
N GLU A 123 -8.26 11.32 -3.67
CA GLU A 123 -8.93 10.83 -4.88
C GLU A 123 -7.97 10.27 -5.95
N ARG A 124 -6.68 10.58 -5.89
CA ARG A 124 -5.64 10.05 -6.80
C ARG A 124 -5.13 8.67 -6.35
N GLY A 125 -5.41 8.31 -5.10
CA GLY A 125 -4.97 7.06 -4.46
C GLY A 125 -5.36 5.81 -5.25
N PRO A 126 -6.64 5.63 -5.62
CA PRO A 126 -7.10 4.41 -6.27
C PRO A 126 -6.35 4.09 -7.57
N ALA A 127 -6.21 5.07 -8.47
CA ALA A 127 -5.51 4.88 -9.73
C ALA A 127 -4.00 4.60 -9.53
N LEU A 128 -3.39 5.21 -8.52
CA LEU A 128 -1.99 4.94 -8.17
C LEU A 128 -1.82 3.56 -7.55
N ALA A 129 -2.78 3.10 -6.75
CA ALA A 129 -2.78 1.75 -6.20
C ALA A 129 -2.81 0.69 -7.32
N ALA A 130 -3.69 0.85 -8.30
CA ALA A 130 -3.73 -0.02 -9.48
C ALA A 130 -2.38 -0.04 -10.23
N LYS A 131 -1.79 1.14 -10.47
CA LYS A 131 -0.48 1.26 -11.13
C LYS A 131 0.66 0.60 -10.35
N GLY A 132 0.65 0.74 -9.02
CA GLY A 132 1.64 0.12 -8.13
C GLY A 132 1.56 -1.40 -8.19
N LEU A 133 0.35 -1.97 -8.08
CA LEU A 133 0.12 -3.41 -8.14
C LEU A 133 0.52 -4.00 -9.48
N ASP A 134 0.07 -3.40 -10.60
CA ASP A 134 0.43 -3.87 -11.94
C ASP A 134 1.94 -3.85 -12.16
N ARG A 135 2.62 -2.80 -11.71
CA ARG A 135 4.08 -2.70 -11.80
C ARG A 135 4.78 -3.77 -10.96
N TYR A 136 4.26 -4.07 -9.77
CA TYR A 136 4.75 -5.15 -8.94
C TYR A 136 4.61 -6.50 -9.66
N LEU A 137 3.40 -6.82 -10.12
CA LEU A 137 3.10 -8.08 -10.80
C LEU A 137 3.97 -8.27 -12.04
N ARG A 138 4.08 -7.25 -12.88
CA ARG A 138 4.95 -7.28 -14.06
C ARG A 138 6.42 -7.56 -13.69
N ARG A 139 6.92 -6.90 -12.62
CA ARG A 139 8.32 -7.10 -12.17
C ARG A 139 8.62 -8.49 -11.63
N ILE A 140 7.61 -9.21 -11.18
CA ILE A 140 7.74 -10.61 -10.75
C ILE A 140 7.37 -11.62 -11.84
N GLY A 141 7.09 -11.16 -13.07
CA GLY A 141 6.75 -12.01 -14.21
C GLY A 141 5.30 -12.50 -14.22
N ALA A 142 4.40 -11.90 -13.42
CA ALA A 142 2.97 -12.19 -13.41
C ALA A 142 2.19 -11.25 -14.35
N LEU A 143 0.96 -11.65 -14.71
CA LEU A 143 0.05 -10.83 -15.49
C LEU A 143 -0.38 -9.61 -14.65
N GLN A 144 -0.43 -8.42 -15.27
CA GLN A 144 -1.01 -7.26 -14.62
C GLN A 144 -2.53 -7.43 -14.47
N ARG A 145 -3.13 -6.66 -13.54
CA ARG A 145 -4.57 -6.73 -13.24
C ARG A 145 -5.35 -5.65 -14.02
N PHE A 146 -4.89 -4.43 -13.95
CA PHE A 146 -5.64 -3.24 -14.37
C PHE A 146 -5.20 -2.65 -15.72
N GLY A 147 -4.23 -3.27 -16.39
CA GLY A 147 -3.78 -2.81 -17.70
C GLY A 147 -3.11 -1.43 -17.68
N THR A 148 -2.43 -1.09 -16.59
CA THR A 148 -1.80 0.23 -16.42
C THR A 148 -0.35 0.28 -16.90
N GLN A 149 0.25 -0.87 -17.21
CA GLN A 149 1.62 -0.95 -17.69
C GLN A 149 1.67 -1.29 -19.18
N SER A 150 2.50 -0.55 -19.90
CA SER A 150 2.75 -0.70 -21.31
C SER A 150 4.24 -0.55 -21.61
N HIS A 151 4.67 -0.98 -22.76
CA HIS A 151 6.02 -0.74 -23.26
C HIS A 151 5.99 -0.19 -24.70
N GLN A 152 7.08 0.47 -25.06
CA GLN A 152 7.32 0.96 -26.41
C GLN A 152 8.74 0.58 -26.82
N VAL A 153 8.90 -0.08 -27.96
CA VAL A 153 10.21 -0.48 -28.49
C VAL A 153 10.57 0.40 -29.68
N ASN A 154 11.73 1.03 -29.64
CA ASN A 154 12.32 1.81 -30.76
C ASN A 154 11.34 2.82 -31.40
N ASN A 155 10.63 3.61 -30.60
CA ASN A 155 9.61 4.54 -31.08
C ASN A 155 8.46 3.89 -31.88
N GLY A 156 8.30 2.57 -31.80
CA GLY A 156 7.16 1.83 -32.36
C GLY A 156 5.85 2.13 -31.61
N PRO A 157 4.79 1.37 -31.90
CA PRO A 157 3.52 1.53 -31.19
C PRO A 157 3.66 1.18 -29.70
N VAL A 158 2.92 1.88 -28.86
CA VAL A 158 2.78 1.53 -27.45
C VAL A 158 1.96 0.24 -27.37
N THR A 159 2.54 -0.79 -26.72
CA THR A 159 1.91 -2.09 -26.54
C THR A 159 1.60 -2.31 -25.07
N LEU A 160 0.35 -2.71 -24.78
CA LEU A 160 -0.05 -3.07 -23.43
C LEU A 160 0.65 -4.37 -23.00
N GLU A 161 1.14 -4.40 -21.76
CA GLU A 161 1.66 -5.64 -21.17
C GLU A 161 0.52 -6.65 -20.95
N PRO A 162 0.83 -7.96 -20.94
CA PRO A 162 -0.17 -9.00 -20.74
C PRO A 162 -1.00 -8.79 -19.45
N THR A 163 -2.33 -8.83 -19.60
CA THR A 163 -3.29 -8.52 -18.52
C THR A 163 -4.12 -9.77 -18.20
N SER A 164 -4.41 -10.00 -16.92
CA SER A 164 -5.29 -11.07 -16.46
C SER A 164 -6.70 -10.87 -17.06
N PRO A 165 -7.29 -11.89 -17.69
CA PRO A 165 -8.63 -11.78 -18.27
C PRO A 165 -9.75 -11.80 -17.21
N ASP A 166 -9.46 -12.24 -15.99
CA ASP A 166 -10.47 -12.56 -14.97
C ASP A 166 -10.71 -11.42 -13.96
N VAL A 167 -10.27 -10.20 -14.27
CA VAL A 167 -10.49 -9.04 -13.39
C VAL A 167 -11.91 -8.49 -13.62
N PRO A 168 -12.76 -8.47 -12.57
CA PRO A 168 -14.12 -7.94 -12.71
C PRO A 168 -14.16 -6.48 -13.13
N ALA A 169 -15.05 -6.13 -14.06
CA ALA A 169 -15.17 -4.79 -14.60
C ALA A 169 -15.44 -3.71 -13.54
N ALA A 170 -16.17 -4.05 -12.47
CA ALA A 170 -16.45 -3.14 -11.36
C ALA A 170 -15.17 -2.64 -10.66
N LEU A 171 -14.11 -3.44 -10.61
CA LEU A 171 -12.85 -3.06 -9.98
C LEU A 171 -12.12 -1.97 -10.75
N PHE A 172 -12.18 -1.96 -12.09
CA PHE A 172 -11.60 -0.86 -12.89
C PHE A 172 -12.25 0.48 -12.56
N SER A 173 -13.57 0.48 -12.39
CA SER A 173 -14.32 1.68 -12.02
C SER A 173 -13.92 2.21 -10.64
N VAL A 174 -13.80 1.32 -9.64
CA VAL A 174 -13.37 1.70 -8.29
C VAL A 174 -11.94 2.22 -8.28
N MET A 175 -11.06 1.57 -9.04
CA MET A 175 -9.66 2.00 -9.16
C MET A 175 -9.48 3.25 -10.04
N GLY A 176 -10.53 3.78 -10.66
CA GLY A 176 -10.44 4.96 -11.52
C GLY A 176 -9.51 4.76 -12.73
N VAL A 177 -9.45 3.56 -13.27
CA VAL A 177 -8.65 3.20 -14.44
C VAL A 177 -9.54 2.73 -15.59
N LEU A 178 -9.09 2.96 -16.83
CA LEU A 178 -9.82 2.53 -18.00
C LEU A 178 -9.75 1.01 -18.19
N VAL A 179 -10.87 0.41 -18.54
CA VAL A 179 -10.89 -0.99 -18.95
C VAL A 179 -10.08 -1.15 -20.24
N PRO A 180 -9.08 -2.03 -20.31
CA PRO A 180 -8.34 -2.28 -21.53
C PRO A 180 -9.30 -2.73 -22.66
N SER A 181 -9.36 -2.00 -23.75
CA SER A 181 -10.26 -2.27 -24.88
C SER A 181 -10.07 -3.66 -25.52
N GLN A 182 -8.88 -4.24 -25.30
CA GLN A 182 -8.56 -5.60 -25.75
C GLN A 182 -9.25 -6.72 -24.94
N VAL A 183 -9.66 -6.39 -23.68
CA VAL A 183 -10.29 -7.36 -22.75
C VAL A 183 -11.81 -7.18 -22.73
N TYR A 184 -12.28 -5.94 -22.81
CA TYR A 184 -13.71 -5.61 -22.68
C TYR A 184 -14.08 -4.53 -23.70
N GLY A 185 -14.70 -4.86 -24.75
CA GLY A 185 -15.07 -3.94 -25.85
C GLY A 185 -15.98 -2.74 -25.50
N THR A 186 -16.16 -2.41 -24.23
CA THR A 186 -17.09 -1.37 -23.75
C THR A 186 -16.58 -0.71 -22.49
N ILE A 187 -16.69 0.62 -22.39
CA ILE A 187 -16.56 1.34 -21.11
C ILE A 187 -17.79 0.99 -20.29
N LEU A 188 -17.62 0.14 -19.29
CA LEU A 188 -18.70 -0.19 -18.37
C LEU A 188 -18.85 0.94 -17.36
N THR A 189 -19.94 1.70 -17.47
CA THR A 189 -20.37 2.59 -16.40
C THR A 189 -20.87 1.73 -15.25
N ARG A 190 -20.29 1.92 -14.06
CA ARG A 190 -20.76 1.27 -12.84
C ARG A 190 -22.21 1.65 -12.58
N GLY A 191 -23.10 0.66 -12.51
CA GLY A 191 -24.45 0.87 -11.98
C GLY A 191 -24.34 1.25 -10.50
N LYS A 192 -24.94 2.37 -10.08
CA LYS A 192 -25.08 2.67 -8.64
C LYS A 192 -26.18 1.80 -8.08
N ARG A 193 -25.89 1.10 -7.00
CA ARG A 193 -26.85 0.38 -6.18
C ARG A 193 -26.89 1.01 -4.80
N GLU A 194 -28.08 1.28 -4.28
CA GLU A 194 -28.24 1.84 -2.94
C GLU A 194 -28.23 0.76 -1.85
N GLN A 195 -28.56 -0.47 -2.23
CA GLN A 195 -28.65 -1.61 -1.31
C GLN A 195 -27.67 -2.71 -1.70
N ALA A 196 -27.08 -3.33 -0.70
CA ALA A 196 -26.18 -4.46 -0.86
C ALA A 196 -26.93 -5.68 -1.44
N ASN A 197 -26.18 -6.58 -2.05
CA ASN A 197 -26.69 -7.81 -2.64
C ASN A 197 -27.09 -8.81 -1.53
N GLU A 198 -28.40 -9.12 -1.44
CA GLU A 198 -28.94 -10.04 -0.42
C GLU A 198 -28.36 -11.46 -0.53
N GLU A 199 -28.07 -11.92 -1.76
CA GLU A 199 -27.47 -13.24 -1.95
C GLU A 199 -26.04 -13.30 -1.42
N LEU A 200 -25.22 -12.27 -1.64
CA LEU A 200 -23.88 -12.17 -1.03
C LEU A 200 -23.98 -12.13 0.49
N ALA A 201 -24.97 -11.42 1.04
CA ALA A 201 -25.20 -11.38 2.48
C ALA A 201 -25.49 -12.80 3.03
N ARG A 202 -26.36 -13.56 2.36
CA ARG A 202 -26.66 -14.94 2.73
C ARG A 202 -25.44 -15.85 2.63
N LEU A 203 -24.68 -15.79 1.54
CA LEU A 203 -23.46 -16.60 1.36
C LEU A 203 -22.40 -16.31 2.44
N ALA A 204 -22.25 -15.04 2.81
CA ALA A 204 -21.33 -14.63 3.89
C ALA A 204 -21.82 -15.15 5.26
N ALA A 205 -23.12 -15.06 5.55
CA ALA A 205 -23.71 -15.60 6.79
C ALA A 205 -23.52 -17.12 6.89
N GLU A 206 -23.73 -17.87 5.80
CA GLU A 206 -23.47 -19.30 5.73
C GLU A 206 -21.99 -19.65 5.98
N MET A 207 -21.06 -18.83 5.46
CA MET A 207 -19.63 -19.01 5.73
C MET A 207 -19.31 -18.78 7.22
N HIS A 208 -19.89 -17.77 7.84
CA HIS A 208 -19.73 -17.53 9.28
C HIS A 208 -20.30 -18.69 10.11
N ALA A 209 -21.45 -19.26 9.73
CA ALA A 209 -22.03 -20.41 10.40
C ALA A 209 -21.11 -21.63 10.31
N ASP A 210 -20.51 -21.89 9.14
CA ASP A 210 -19.54 -22.96 8.94
C ASP A 210 -18.23 -22.75 9.72
N SER A 211 -17.88 -21.52 10.08
CA SER A 211 -16.67 -21.18 10.85
C SER A 211 -16.89 -21.23 12.37
N ASN A 212 -18.14 -21.25 12.81
CA ASN A 212 -18.52 -21.26 14.23
C ASN A 212 -18.82 -22.69 14.72
N PHE A 213 -17.83 -23.55 14.65
CA PHE A 213 -17.92 -24.94 15.12
C PHE A 213 -17.38 -25.06 16.56
N GLY A 214 -18.05 -25.86 17.40
CA GLY A 214 -17.65 -26.07 18.80
C GLY A 214 -16.41 -26.93 18.93
N ASP A 215 -16.48 -28.20 18.51
CA ASP A 215 -15.37 -29.16 18.60
C ASP A 215 -14.84 -29.47 17.19
N PRO A 216 -13.62 -29.02 16.83
CA PRO A 216 -13.02 -29.25 15.53
C PRO A 216 -12.93 -30.72 15.09
N ALA A 217 -12.81 -31.64 16.07
CA ALA A 217 -12.69 -33.08 15.82
C ALA A 217 -14.02 -33.70 15.30
N LYS A 218 -15.15 -33.01 15.49
CA LYS A 218 -16.47 -33.44 15.06
C LYS A 218 -16.95 -32.80 13.77
N VAL A 219 -16.12 -31.94 13.18
CA VAL A 219 -16.50 -31.23 11.95
C VAL A 219 -16.26 -32.12 10.73
N ASP A 220 -17.28 -32.24 9.90
CA ASP A 220 -17.11 -32.80 8.56
C ASP A 220 -16.44 -31.77 7.63
N TRP A 221 -15.11 -31.77 7.65
CA TRP A 221 -14.29 -30.86 6.87
C TRP A 221 -14.46 -31.02 5.35
N ILE A 222 -14.87 -32.20 4.88
CA ILE A 222 -15.16 -32.47 3.46
C ILE A 222 -16.39 -31.68 3.07
N ALA A 223 -17.47 -31.80 3.85
CA ALA A 223 -18.71 -31.07 3.59
C ALA A 223 -18.52 -29.56 3.72
N VAL A 224 -17.77 -29.07 4.74
CA VAL A 224 -17.44 -27.63 4.90
C VAL A 224 -16.67 -27.12 3.69
N SER A 225 -15.65 -27.84 3.24
CA SER A 225 -14.85 -27.46 2.06
C SER A 225 -15.69 -27.45 0.78
N GLY A 226 -16.58 -28.43 0.60
CA GLY A 226 -17.50 -28.46 -0.54
C GLY A 226 -18.43 -27.26 -0.58
N ARG A 227 -19.00 -26.87 0.57
CA ARG A 227 -19.85 -25.66 0.67
C ARG A 227 -19.04 -24.37 0.43
N ALA A 228 -17.80 -24.29 0.96
CA ALA A 228 -16.92 -23.14 0.72
C ALA A 228 -16.63 -22.97 -0.77
N PHE A 229 -16.30 -24.06 -1.47
CA PHE A 229 -16.09 -24.05 -2.92
C PHE A 229 -17.34 -23.61 -3.69
N ALA A 230 -18.52 -24.13 -3.34
CA ALA A 230 -19.78 -23.76 -3.98
C ALA A 230 -20.10 -22.26 -3.78
N ARG A 231 -19.91 -21.72 -2.56
CA ARG A 231 -20.10 -20.28 -2.26
C ARG A 231 -19.13 -19.42 -3.05
N PHE A 232 -17.87 -19.83 -3.14
CA PHE A 232 -16.85 -19.11 -3.92
C PHE A 232 -17.22 -19.09 -5.42
N ALA A 233 -17.60 -20.22 -6.00
CA ALA A 233 -18.06 -20.29 -7.40
C ALA A 233 -19.28 -19.38 -7.65
N ARG A 234 -20.24 -19.38 -6.72
CA ARG A 234 -21.43 -18.52 -6.83
C ARG A 234 -21.08 -17.04 -6.73
N MET A 235 -20.18 -16.66 -5.83
CA MET A 235 -19.65 -15.29 -5.72
C MET A 235 -18.99 -14.85 -7.03
N LYS A 236 -18.16 -15.69 -7.66
CA LYS A 236 -17.56 -15.38 -8.97
C LYS A 236 -18.63 -15.17 -10.04
N ALA A 237 -19.70 -15.95 -10.06
CA ALA A 237 -20.81 -15.76 -10.97
C ALA A 237 -21.54 -14.41 -10.75
N LEU A 238 -21.72 -13.98 -9.50
CA LEU A 238 -22.29 -12.67 -9.17
C LEU A 238 -21.37 -11.50 -9.62
N LEU A 239 -20.06 -11.67 -9.45
CA LEU A 239 -19.06 -10.70 -9.98
C LEU A 239 -19.14 -10.58 -11.49
N ALA A 240 -19.16 -11.72 -12.21
CA ALA A 240 -19.27 -11.76 -13.67
C ALA A 240 -20.58 -11.16 -14.18
N ALA A 241 -21.67 -11.30 -13.43
CA ALA A 241 -22.98 -10.71 -13.73
C ALA A 241 -23.06 -9.21 -13.36
N GLY A 242 -22.00 -8.61 -12.82
CA GLY A 242 -22.01 -7.19 -12.40
C GLY A 242 -22.92 -6.90 -11.20
N MET A 243 -23.14 -7.88 -10.33
CA MET A 243 -24.05 -7.79 -9.19
C MET A 243 -23.36 -7.38 -7.88
N VAL A 244 -22.04 -7.11 -7.91
CA VAL A 244 -21.20 -6.70 -6.77
C VAL A 244 -20.86 -5.23 -6.97
N LEU A 245 -21.53 -4.32 -6.26
CA LEU A 245 -21.51 -2.89 -6.57
C LEU A 245 -21.31 -1.96 -5.36
N THR A 246 -21.64 -2.42 -4.14
CA THR A 246 -21.51 -1.61 -2.92
C THR A 246 -20.23 -1.96 -2.16
N ALA A 247 -19.77 -1.08 -1.26
CA ALA A 247 -18.66 -1.38 -0.35
C ALA A 247 -18.87 -2.70 0.42
N GLU A 248 -20.08 -2.91 0.90
CA GLU A 248 -20.48 -4.12 1.64
C GLU A 248 -20.46 -5.37 0.74
N ASP A 249 -20.88 -5.26 -0.54
CA ASP A 249 -20.78 -6.35 -1.51
C ASP A 249 -19.31 -6.73 -1.75
N PHE A 250 -18.44 -5.75 -1.97
CA PHE A 250 -17.02 -6.00 -2.16
C PHE A 250 -16.39 -6.66 -0.93
N SER A 251 -16.72 -6.21 0.27
CA SER A 251 -16.24 -6.79 1.53
C SER A 251 -16.67 -8.24 1.69
N ARG A 252 -17.95 -8.56 1.46
CA ARG A 252 -18.48 -9.94 1.51
C ARG A 252 -17.85 -10.83 0.43
N ALA A 253 -17.72 -10.33 -0.79
CA ALA A 253 -17.06 -11.05 -1.87
C ALA A 253 -15.58 -11.34 -1.55
N ALA A 254 -14.87 -10.39 -0.96
CA ALA A 254 -13.48 -10.56 -0.51
C ALA A 254 -13.37 -11.67 0.56
N MET A 255 -14.26 -11.67 1.56
CA MET A 255 -14.30 -12.73 2.58
C MET A 255 -14.52 -14.13 1.97
N LEU A 256 -15.45 -14.25 1.03
CA LEU A 256 -15.69 -15.51 0.33
C LEU A 256 -14.50 -15.95 -0.52
N ALA A 257 -13.83 -15.00 -1.19
CA ALA A 257 -12.66 -15.26 -2.01
C ALA A 257 -11.41 -15.68 -1.19
N GLN A 258 -11.32 -15.29 0.09
CA GLN A 258 -10.22 -15.73 0.96
C GLN A 258 -10.18 -17.24 1.24
N THR A 259 -11.25 -17.97 0.95
CA THR A 259 -11.29 -19.43 1.07
C THR A 259 -10.60 -20.14 -0.10
N ALA A 260 -10.24 -19.42 -1.16
CA ALA A 260 -9.56 -19.94 -2.32
C ALA A 260 -8.11 -20.38 -2.03
N SER A 261 -7.59 -21.25 -2.90
CA SER A 261 -6.22 -21.78 -2.85
C SER A 261 -5.32 -21.22 -3.92
N GLU A 262 -5.90 -20.81 -5.06
CA GLU A 262 -5.16 -20.36 -6.21
C GLU A 262 -4.64 -18.91 -6.02
N PRO A 263 -3.40 -18.63 -6.43
CA PRO A 263 -2.83 -17.28 -6.27
C PRO A 263 -3.69 -16.16 -6.87
N ASP A 264 -4.24 -16.36 -8.06
CA ASP A 264 -5.06 -15.35 -8.74
C ASP A 264 -6.37 -15.07 -8.01
N ASP A 265 -6.98 -16.09 -7.38
CA ASP A 265 -8.19 -15.93 -6.58
C ASP A 265 -7.88 -15.23 -5.23
N LEU A 266 -6.71 -15.46 -4.64
CA LEU A 266 -6.24 -14.73 -3.46
C LEU A 266 -5.95 -13.26 -3.78
N LEU A 267 -5.40 -13.00 -4.98
CA LEU A 267 -5.20 -11.64 -5.47
C LEU A 267 -6.55 -10.96 -5.77
N LEU A 268 -7.53 -11.70 -6.28
CA LEU A 268 -8.91 -11.21 -6.41
C LEU A 268 -9.51 -10.84 -5.05
N ALA A 269 -9.29 -11.66 -4.01
CA ALA A 269 -9.73 -11.34 -2.65
C ALA A 269 -9.11 -10.03 -2.14
N HIS A 270 -7.82 -9.80 -2.43
CA HIS A 270 -7.14 -8.56 -2.13
C HIS A 270 -7.76 -7.36 -2.85
N ASP A 271 -7.94 -7.45 -4.17
CA ASP A 271 -8.52 -6.39 -4.99
C ASP A 271 -9.93 -6.00 -4.52
N LEU A 272 -10.76 -7.00 -4.19
CA LEU A 272 -12.11 -6.79 -3.67
C LEU A 272 -12.09 -6.09 -2.30
N ALA A 273 -11.19 -6.49 -1.39
CA ALA A 273 -11.07 -5.86 -0.09
C ALA A 273 -10.54 -4.41 -0.19
N VAL A 274 -9.60 -4.15 -1.10
CA VAL A 274 -9.14 -2.78 -1.42
C VAL A 274 -10.29 -1.96 -1.99
N ALA A 275 -11.09 -2.53 -2.90
CA ALA A 275 -12.26 -1.84 -3.46
C ALA A 275 -13.30 -1.51 -2.38
N ALA A 276 -13.56 -2.43 -1.45
CA ALA A 276 -14.45 -2.18 -0.31
C ALA A 276 -13.96 -0.98 0.53
N ALA A 277 -12.66 -0.95 0.86
CA ALA A 277 -12.07 0.13 1.64
C ALA A 277 -12.15 1.50 0.93
N ILE A 278 -11.85 1.55 -0.38
CA ILE A 278 -11.98 2.75 -1.21
C ILE A 278 -13.43 3.25 -1.25
N GLU A 279 -14.40 2.35 -1.28
CA GLU A 279 -15.83 2.67 -1.29
C GLU A 279 -16.41 2.99 0.10
N GLY A 280 -15.56 3.01 1.15
CA GLY A 280 -15.90 3.46 2.50
C GLY A 280 -15.97 2.38 3.58
N ASP A 281 -15.84 1.09 3.25
CA ASP A 281 -15.72 0.03 4.27
C ASP A 281 -14.27 -0.13 4.73
N VAL A 282 -13.83 0.77 5.62
CA VAL A 282 -12.46 0.77 6.16
C VAL A 282 -12.11 -0.52 6.91
N GLN A 283 -13.11 -1.27 7.35
CA GLN A 283 -12.92 -2.55 8.04
C GLN A 283 -12.44 -3.66 7.10
N ALA A 284 -12.49 -3.43 5.78
CA ALA A 284 -11.95 -4.35 4.80
C ALA A 284 -10.41 -4.29 4.64
N LEU A 285 -9.73 -3.27 5.16
CA LEU A 285 -8.26 -3.15 5.06
C LEU A 285 -7.50 -4.34 5.67
N PRO A 286 -7.84 -4.85 6.88
CA PRO A 286 -7.21 -6.05 7.41
C PRO A 286 -7.39 -7.27 6.49
N LEU A 287 -8.54 -7.37 5.81
CA LEU A 287 -8.83 -8.42 4.86
C LEU A 287 -7.95 -8.30 3.61
N ALA A 288 -7.71 -7.07 3.12
CA ALA A 288 -6.78 -6.80 2.03
C ALA A 288 -5.35 -7.23 2.41
N ALA A 289 -4.88 -6.87 3.61
CA ALA A 289 -3.57 -7.28 4.11
C ALA A 289 -3.42 -8.81 4.18
N GLN A 290 -4.42 -9.51 4.74
CA GLN A 290 -4.43 -10.96 4.86
C GLN A 290 -4.42 -11.66 3.50
N SER A 291 -5.20 -11.16 2.54
CA SER A 291 -5.26 -11.72 1.19
C SER A 291 -3.95 -11.53 0.44
N MET A 292 -3.31 -10.37 0.57
CA MET A 292 -1.99 -10.12 -0.01
C MET A 292 -0.92 -11.04 0.59
N ASP A 293 -0.89 -11.20 1.91
CA ASP A 293 0.06 -12.12 2.56
C ASP A 293 -0.15 -13.57 2.11
N LYS A 294 -1.40 -14.03 2.00
CA LYS A 294 -1.69 -15.36 1.46
C LYS A 294 -1.20 -15.51 0.01
N TYR A 295 -1.44 -14.52 -0.84
CA TYR A 295 -0.93 -14.49 -2.21
C TYR A 295 0.59 -14.59 -2.25
N LEU A 296 1.29 -13.77 -1.44
CA LEU A 296 2.74 -13.78 -1.39
C LEU A 296 3.30 -15.13 -0.94
N VAL A 297 2.75 -15.69 0.13
CA VAL A 297 3.15 -17.02 0.64
C VAL A 297 2.88 -18.11 -0.40
N ARG A 298 1.75 -18.06 -1.10
CA ARG A 298 1.38 -19.04 -2.12
C ARG A 298 2.27 -18.98 -3.36
N THR A 299 2.93 -17.84 -3.57
CA THR A 299 3.88 -17.60 -4.64
C THR A 299 5.34 -17.62 -4.17
N ASP A 300 5.63 -18.28 -3.04
CA ASP A 300 6.96 -18.45 -2.43
C ASP A 300 7.68 -17.12 -2.16
N ARG A 301 6.93 -16.11 -1.71
CA ARG A 301 7.45 -14.78 -1.37
C ARG A 301 7.22 -14.45 0.11
N PRO A 302 8.13 -13.67 0.72
CA PRO A 302 7.91 -13.19 2.07
C PRO A 302 6.65 -12.34 2.16
N GLN A 303 5.85 -12.58 3.20
CA GLN A 303 4.67 -11.78 3.50
C GLN A 303 5.04 -10.34 3.91
N ARG A 304 4.06 -9.41 3.82
CA ARG A 304 4.25 -7.99 4.13
C ARG A 304 3.69 -7.58 5.48
N PHE A 305 2.55 -8.14 5.83
CA PHE A 305 1.76 -7.68 6.97
C PHE A 305 1.90 -8.54 8.20
N GLY A 306 2.51 -9.72 8.10
CA GLY A 306 2.70 -10.63 9.24
C GLY A 306 1.39 -11.29 9.68
N THR A 307 0.46 -11.53 8.74
CA THR A 307 -0.85 -12.12 9.02
C THR A 307 -0.92 -13.61 8.70
N ALA A 308 -0.01 -14.14 7.88
CA ALA A 308 0.04 -15.55 7.52
C ALA A 308 0.85 -16.35 8.53
N ILE A 309 0.18 -17.30 9.17
CA ILE A 309 0.77 -18.21 10.18
C ILE A 309 0.95 -19.59 9.53
N MET A 310 2.16 -20.12 9.65
CA MET A 310 2.47 -21.50 9.29
C MET A 310 2.14 -22.40 10.47
N GLN A 311 1.30 -23.40 10.20
CA GLN A 311 0.96 -24.43 11.18
C GLN A 311 1.18 -25.79 10.54
N SER A 312 2.17 -26.52 11.03
CA SER A 312 2.56 -27.83 10.52
C SER A 312 2.81 -28.77 11.70
N TRP A 313 1.80 -29.56 12.05
CA TRP A 313 1.94 -30.55 13.12
C TRP A 313 3.09 -31.52 12.83
N PRO A 314 3.98 -31.87 13.81
CA PRO A 314 3.95 -31.49 15.22
C PRO A 314 4.65 -30.17 15.56
N ASN A 315 5.08 -29.38 14.60
CA ASN A 315 5.79 -28.13 14.85
C ASN A 315 4.86 -27.06 15.44
N PRO A 316 5.37 -26.21 16.34
CA PRO A 316 4.58 -25.10 16.86
C PRO A 316 4.25 -24.09 15.74
N PRO A 317 3.12 -23.34 15.88
CA PRO A 317 2.80 -22.26 14.97
C PRO A 317 3.94 -21.24 14.87
N SER A 318 4.20 -20.75 13.66
CA SER A 318 5.19 -19.71 13.41
C SER A 318 4.68 -18.75 12.31
N LEU A 319 5.22 -17.54 12.26
CA LEU A 319 4.96 -16.68 11.12
C LEU A 319 5.69 -17.21 9.88
N HIS A 320 5.04 -17.14 8.71
CA HIS A 320 5.79 -17.21 7.45
C HIS A 320 6.86 -16.10 7.40
N PRO A 321 7.95 -16.28 6.66
CA PRO A 321 8.97 -15.24 6.51
C PRO A 321 8.35 -13.89 6.14
N VAL A 322 8.72 -12.83 6.86
CA VAL A 322 8.24 -11.45 6.63
C VAL A 322 9.32 -10.67 5.89
N ASP A 323 8.93 -9.88 4.90
CA ASP A 323 9.85 -8.99 4.19
C ASP A 323 10.42 -7.93 5.16
N PRO A 324 11.75 -7.86 5.34
CA PRO A 324 12.37 -6.90 6.26
C PRO A 324 12.17 -5.43 5.81
N ARG A 325 11.68 -5.21 4.59
CA ARG A 325 11.33 -3.88 4.06
C ARG A 325 9.86 -3.52 4.27
N ALA A 326 9.11 -4.28 5.05
CA ALA A 326 7.76 -3.93 5.46
C ALA A 326 7.81 -3.04 6.71
N PHE A 327 6.93 -2.04 6.77
CA PHE A 327 6.92 -1.01 7.81
C PHE A 327 5.71 -1.17 8.73
N ASP A 328 5.92 -1.01 10.05
CA ASP A 328 4.83 -1.13 11.03
C ASP A 328 3.78 -0.03 10.87
N CYS A 329 4.16 1.18 10.45
CA CYS A 329 3.19 2.23 10.14
C CYS A 329 2.25 1.86 8.96
N VAL A 330 2.74 1.08 7.99
CA VAL A 330 1.91 0.56 6.90
C VAL A 330 0.98 -0.54 7.44
N ARG A 331 1.48 -1.45 8.27
CA ARG A 331 0.67 -2.49 8.92
C ARG A 331 -0.47 -1.89 9.73
N THR A 332 -0.15 -0.94 10.62
CA THR A 332 -1.17 -0.28 11.45
C THR A 332 -2.19 0.51 10.64
N ALA A 333 -1.77 1.13 9.54
CA ALA A 333 -2.68 1.81 8.61
C ALA A 333 -3.63 0.85 7.88
N PHE A 334 -3.23 -0.41 7.68
CA PHE A 334 -4.10 -1.49 7.20
C PHE A 334 -4.89 -2.17 8.33
N GLY A 335 -4.85 -1.66 9.56
CA GLY A 335 -5.59 -2.21 10.70
C GLY A 335 -5.08 -3.56 11.18
N VAL A 336 -3.85 -3.94 10.86
CA VAL A 336 -3.21 -5.16 11.35
C VAL A 336 -2.13 -4.85 12.38
N PRO A 337 -1.81 -5.79 13.30
CA PRO A 337 -0.82 -5.57 14.34
C PRO A 337 0.59 -5.29 13.78
N THR A 338 1.42 -4.65 14.59
CA THR A 338 2.86 -4.55 14.33
C THR A 338 3.50 -5.93 14.23
N LEU A 339 4.70 -6.03 13.67
CA LEU A 339 5.40 -7.32 13.57
C LEU A 339 5.70 -7.92 14.95
N GLU A 340 6.06 -7.08 15.92
CA GLU A 340 6.28 -7.53 17.30
C GLU A 340 5.00 -8.09 17.92
N GLU A 341 3.86 -7.43 17.77
CA GLU A 341 2.56 -7.91 18.26
C GLU A 341 2.14 -9.21 17.59
N SER A 342 2.30 -9.34 16.27
CA SER A 342 2.05 -10.58 15.53
C SER A 342 2.92 -11.72 16.04
N THR A 343 4.21 -11.48 16.29
CA THR A 343 5.15 -12.46 16.83
C THR A 343 4.75 -12.89 18.24
N ARG A 344 4.37 -11.96 19.11
CA ARG A 344 3.86 -12.25 20.46
C ARG A 344 2.58 -13.09 20.44
N LYS A 345 1.67 -12.77 19.51
CA LYS A 345 0.43 -13.54 19.34
C LYS A 345 0.71 -15.00 18.96
N VAL A 346 1.62 -15.23 18.02
CA VAL A 346 2.03 -16.59 17.63
C VAL A 346 2.71 -17.34 18.77
N ALA A 347 3.59 -16.68 19.52
CA ALA A 347 4.21 -17.28 20.70
C ALA A 347 3.18 -17.67 21.78
N ALA A 348 2.14 -16.86 21.98
CA ALA A 348 1.03 -17.19 22.90
C ALA A 348 0.22 -18.40 22.44
N LEU A 349 -0.04 -18.55 21.12
CA LEU A 349 -0.67 -19.75 20.57
C LEU A 349 0.16 -21.00 20.83
N THR A 350 1.48 -20.92 20.64
CA THR A 350 2.42 -22.00 20.95
C THR A 350 2.37 -22.41 22.43
N ALA A 351 2.39 -21.45 23.35
CA ALA A 351 2.29 -21.70 24.79
C ALA A 351 0.93 -22.31 25.20
N GLY A 352 -0.16 -21.95 24.50
CA GLY A 352 -1.48 -22.52 24.72
C GLY A 352 -1.59 -23.98 24.28
N LEU A 353 -0.90 -24.34 23.19
CA LEU A 353 -0.86 -25.72 22.68
C LEU A 353 0.06 -26.66 23.52
N ALA A 354 1.00 -26.10 24.26
CA ALA A 354 1.91 -26.85 25.12
C ALA A 354 1.33 -27.19 26.51
N LYS A 355 0.10 -26.77 26.81
CA LYS A 355 -0.59 -27.19 28.04
C LYS A 355 -1.24 -28.54 27.83
N PRO A 356 -0.94 -29.56 28.69
CA PRO A 356 -1.49 -30.91 28.60
C PRO A 356 -3.00 -30.96 28.84
#